data_dc62e6efeacca36fc7b0d809fd4b7f00
#
_entry.id   dc62e6efeacca36fc7b0d809fd4b7f00
#
_cell.length_a   1.000
_cell.length_b   1.000
_cell.length_c   1.000
_cell.angle_alpha   90.00
_cell.angle_beta   90.00
_cell.angle_gamma   90.00
#
_symmetry.space_group_name_H-M   'P 1'
#
loop_
_entity.id
_entity.type
_entity.pdbx_description
1 polymer ?
#
loop_
_entity_poly.entity_id
_entity_poly.type
_entity_poly.pdbx_seq_one_letter_code
_entity_poly.pdbx_strand_id
1 'polypeptide(L)'
;MTDEGYFPRGRSVLRQVHEERLVGLFFGQRALAIGALQPVNYTGTSQSTGGRERPFRRLVRTANDFEAIYFGTRAQADQVLAKVHKLHERVRGELSEDAGPFPAGTPYDAFDPELMLWTVAVTAESALYFYELFVRPLSAWERDAFWLDYVRFGELFGMPREVAPPTYAAFRAWWDAKLAGPEMHLTDEARRTGAFVALEIPMPRGNQPAKRLHDLVMLGSLPPRVRSLYGLSWSAAQARAFPLAIATLRGLRAVAPESVRQGSCARSFALVEQTERRRIERGKPTPQLPPLPSSSRGRAAAAAQALAAATSATPGIAREPSGPANGAVATVSRSTRSSR
;
A
#
# COMPACT_ATOMS: atom_id res chain seq x y z
N MET A 1 -38.79 4.55 -2.33
CA MET A 1 -37.60 3.70 -2.08
C MET A 1 -36.38 4.62 -2.17
N THR A 2 -35.72 4.88 -1.05
CA THR A 2 -34.46 5.61 -1.08
C THR A 2 -33.48 4.78 -1.89
N ASP A 3 -32.84 5.37 -2.89
CA ASP A 3 -31.78 4.72 -3.70
C ASP A 3 -30.58 4.46 -2.81
N GLU A 4 -30.59 3.30 -2.15
CA GLU A 4 -29.46 2.86 -1.32
C GLU A 4 -28.29 2.49 -2.22
N GLY A 5 -27.10 3.02 -1.91
CA GLY A 5 -25.86 2.68 -2.60
C GLY A 5 -25.45 1.22 -2.44
N TYR A 6 -24.30 0.86 -2.99
CA TYR A 6 -23.73 -0.48 -2.87
C TYR A 6 -23.31 -0.83 -1.44
N PHE A 7 -22.98 0.18 -0.62
CA PHE A 7 -22.52 0.05 0.75
C PHE A 7 -23.45 0.82 1.70
N PRO A 8 -24.60 0.25 2.11
CA PRO A 8 -25.60 0.95 2.88
C PRO A 8 -25.13 1.21 4.31
N ARG A 9 -25.46 2.40 4.84
CA ARG A 9 -25.13 2.80 6.20
C ARG A 9 -25.74 1.84 7.23
N GLY A 10 -24.95 1.48 8.26
CA GLY A 10 -25.35 0.56 9.32
C GLY A 10 -25.33 -0.93 8.93
N ARG A 11 -25.05 -1.26 7.66
CA ARG A 11 -24.96 -2.65 7.18
C ARG A 11 -23.61 -2.98 6.56
N SER A 12 -22.87 -1.99 6.04
CA SER A 12 -21.55 -2.16 5.43
C SER A 12 -20.46 -1.74 6.41
N VAL A 13 -19.51 -2.64 6.68
CA VAL A 13 -18.34 -2.37 7.52
C VAL A 13 -17.32 -1.52 6.75
N LEU A 14 -17.20 -1.70 5.43
CA LEU A 14 -16.40 -0.81 4.58
C LEU A 14 -16.86 0.63 4.73
N ARG A 15 -18.17 0.88 4.61
CA ARG A 15 -18.71 2.22 4.80
C ARG A 15 -18.42 2.78 6.18
N GLN A 16 -18.64 1.99 7.24
CA GLN A 16 -18.33 2.37 8.62
C GLN A 16 -16.87 2.81 8.76
N VAL A 17 -15.95 2.08 8.17
CA VAL A 17 -14.51 2.37 8.21
C VAL A 17 -14.20 3.68 7.47
N HIS A 18 -14.75 3.88 6.29
CA HIS A 18 -14.46 5.03 5.45
C HIS A 18 -15.23 6.30 5.88
N GLU A 19 -16.31 6.18 6.63
CA GLU A 19 -16.99 7.35 7.23
C GLU A 19 -16.10 8.05 8.27
N GLU A 20 -15.12 7.37 8.86
CA GLU A 20 -14.15 7.99 9.77
C GLU A 20 -13.14 8.85 8.97
N ARG A 21 -13.24 10.19 9.11
CA ARG A 21 -12.41 11.13 8.33
C ARG A 21 -10.91 10.94 8.54
N LEU A 22 -10.47 10.51 9.73
CA LEU A 22 -9.07 10.21 9.95
C LEU A 22 -8.60 9.05 9.04
N VAL A 23 -9.46 8.07 8.76
CA VAL A 23 -9.15 7.02 7.77
C VAL A 23 -9.03 7.65 6.38
N GLY A 24 -10.03 8.43 5.95
CA GLY A 24 -10.06 9.08 4.64
C GLY A 24 -8.85 9.96 4.35
N LEU A 25 -8.29 10.60 5.39
CA LEU A 25 -7.12 11.50 5.25
C LEU A 25 -5.78 10.77 5.04
N PHE A 26 -5.69 9.47 5.37
CA PHE A 26 -4.41 8.76 5.37
C PHE A 26 -4.38 7.53 4.46
N PHE A 27 -5.48 6.76 4.37
CA PHE A 27 -5.43 5.43 3.75
C PHE A 27 -4.99 5.43 2.29
N GLY A 28 -5.50 6.39 1.50
CA GLY A 28 -5.24 6.46 0.07
C GLY A 28 -3.76 6.66 -0.27
N GLN A 29 -3.07 7.49 0.49
CA GLN A 29 -1.65 7.75 0.30
C GLN A 29 -0.79 6.55 0.69
N ARG A 30 -1.14 5.89 1.82
CA ARG A 30 -0.47 4.66 2.24
C ARG A 30 -0.70 3.55 1.21
N ALA A 31 -1.93 3.40 0.71
CA ALA A 31 -2.27 2.44 -0.34
C ALA A 31 -1.45 2.69 -1.62
N LEU A 32 -1.30 3.95 -2.04
CA LEU A 32 -0.48 4.31 -3.20
C LEU A 32 1.01 4.00 -2.97
N ALA A 33 1.55 4.30 -1.79
CA ALA A 33 2.94 4.02 -1.46
C ALA A 33 3.23 2.51 -1.46
N ILE A 34 2.34 1.70 -0.91
CA ILE A 34 2.51 0.24 -0.92
C ILE A 34 2.17 -0.34 -2.29
N GLY A 35 1.12 0.17 -2.94
CA GLY A 35 0.69 -0.27 -4.27
C GLY A 35 1.77 -0.13 -5.34
N ALA A 36 2.60 0.90 -5.22
CA ALA A 36 3.72 1.15 -6.13
C ALA A 36 4.83 0.08 -6.08
N LEU A 37 4.82 -0.82 -5.10
CA LEU A 37 5.78 -1.93 -5.00
C LEU A 37 5.53 -3.04 -6.04
N GLN A 38 4.35 -3.09 -6.64
CA GLN A 38 4.07 -3.98 -7.77
C GLN A 38 4.33 -3.20 -9.07
N PRO A 39 5.48 -3.43 -9.74
CA PRO A 39 5.94 -2.55 -10.82
C PRO A 39 5.06 -2.60 -12.05
N VAL A 40 4.45 -3.75 -12.37
CA VAL A 40 3.55 -3.89 -13.51
C VAL A 40 2.29 -3.04 -13.30
N ASN A 41 1.67 -3.11 -12.11
CA ASN A 41 0.54 -2.26 -11.71
C ASN A 41 0.91 -0.77 -11.73
N TYR A 42 2.07 -0.42 -11.16
CA TYR A 42 2.54 0.97 -11.15
C TYR A 42 2.70 1.51 -12.58
N THR A 43 3.33 0.75 -13.48
CA THR A 43 3.57 1.17 -14.86
C THR A 43 2.25 1.43 -15.61
N GLY A 44 1.29 0.51 -15.54
CA GLY A 44 -0.05 0.71 -16.10
C GLY A 44 -0.72 1.98 -15.56
N THR A 45 -0.58 2.21 -14.25
CA THR A 45 -1.10 3.41 -13.59
C THR A 45 -0.38 4.68 -14.03
N SER A 46 0.96 4.68 -14.18
CA SER A 46 1.75 5.87 -14.49
C SER A 46 1.64 6.28 -15.96
N GLN A 47 1.66 5.32 -16.89
CA GLN A 47 1.60 5.57 -18.33
C GLN A 47 0.21 6.03 -18.80
N SER A 48 -0.86 5.53 -18.17
CA SER A 48 -2.23 5.95 -18.48
C SER A 48 -2.58 7.36 -17.97
N THR A 49 -1.64 8.00 -17.25
CA THR A 49 -1.91 9.27 -16.59
C THR A 49 -1.40 10.46 -17.41
N GLY A 50 -2.32 11.13 -18.04
CA GLY A 50 -2.13 12.54 -18.45
C GLY A 50 -2.09 13.45 -17.21
N GLY A 51 -1.17 14.41 -17.17
CA GLY A 51 -1.11 15.41 -16.09
C GLY A 51 -0.18 15.05 -14.94
N ARG A 52 1.00 14.54 -15.23
CA ARG A 52 2.12 14.37 -14.25
C ARG A 52 2.46 15.65 -13.49
N GLU A 53 2.04 16.79 -14.04
CA GLU A 53 2.27 18.12 -13.45
C GLU A 53 1.44 18.39 -12.18
N ARG A 54 0.34 17.64 -11.96
CA ARG A 54 -0.61 17.87 -10.86
C ARG A 54 -1.02 16.57 -10.18
N PRO A 55 -0.09 15.90 -9.49
CA PRO A 55 -0.32 14.59 -8.88
C PRO A 55 -1.41 14.63 -7.79
N PHE A 56 -1.50 15.72 -7.03
CA PHE A 56 -2.51 15.83 -5.97
C PHE A 56 -3.91 16.10 -6.51
N ARG A 57 -4.07 16.78 -7.64
CA ARG A 57 -5.37 16.86 -8.33
C ARG A 57 -5.89 15.48 -8.72
N ARG A 58 -4.99 14.60 -9.19
CA ARG A 58 -5.35 13.23 -9.51
C ARG A 58 -5.75 12.44 -8.28
N LEU A 59 -4.96 12.53 -7.20
CA LEU A 59 -5.27 11.89 -5.92
C LEU A 59 -6.66 12.32 -5.41
N VAL A 60 -6.94 13.61 -5.41
CA VAL A 60 -8.23 14.17 -4.99
C VAL A 60 -9.39 13.65 -5.86
N ARG A 61 -9.21 13.58 -7.18
CA ARG A 61 -10.24 13.03 -8.06
C ARG A 61 -10.53 11.57 -7.75
N THR A 62 -9.49 10.75 -7.60
CA THR A 62 -9.65 9.33 -7.23
C THR A 62 -10.34 9.17 -5.87
N ALA A 63 -9.98 10.00 -4.88
CA ALA A 63 -10.62 9.99 -3.57
C ALA A 63 -12.11 10.36 -3.66
N ASN A 64 -12.47 11.36 -4.44
CA ASN A 64 -13.88 11.74 -4.67
C ASN A 64 -14.65 10.64 -5.44
N ASP A 65 -14.04 9.99 -6.43
CA ASP A 65 -14.62 8.86 -7.15
C ASP A 65 -14.87 7.67 -6.18
N PHE A 66 -13.95 7.41 -5.25
CA PHE A 66 -14.14 6.37 -4.21
C PHE A 66 -15.24 6.75 -3.22
N GLU A 67 -15.28 8.00 -2.74
CA GLU A 67 -16.35 8.46 -1.85
C GLU A 67 -17.74 8.37 -2.51
N ALA A 68 -17.84 8.64 -3.81
CA ALA A 68 -19.10 8.48 -4.54
C ALA A 68 -19.57 7.00 -4.59
N ILE A 69 -18.64 6.04 -4.66
CA ILE A 69 -18.96 4.62 -4.60
C ILE A 69 -19.32 4.18 -3.18
N TYR A 70 -18.57 4.65 -2.16
CA TYR A 70 -18.77 4.25 -0.78
C TYR A 70 -20.04 4.85 -0.15
N PHE A 71 -20.35 6.10 -0.48
CA PHE A 71 -21.36 6.89 0.22
C PHE A 71 -22.55 7.30 -0.65
N GLY A 72 -22.37 7.29 -1.98
CA GLY A 72 -23.37 7.74 -2.94
C GLY A 72 -24.49 6.74 -3.16
N THR A 73 -25.47 7.18 -3.97
CA THR A 73 -26.52 6.31 -4.50
C THR A 73 -25.94 5.33 -5.53
N ARG A 74 -26.69 4.27 -5.88
CA ARG A 74 -26.28 3.37 -6.97
C ARG A 74 -26.04 4.10 -8.26
N ALA A 75 -26.94 5.00 -8.63
CA ALA A 75 -26.81 5.80 -9.85
C ALA A 75 -25.52 6.64 -9.89
N GLN A 76 -25.13 7.25 -8.75
CA GLN A 76 -23.88 7.98 -8.63
C GLN A 76 -22.66 7.07 -8.75
N ALA A 77 -22.69 5.93 -8.06
CA ALA A 77 -21.61 4.95 -8.14
C ALA A 77 -21.47 4.38 -9.56
N ASP A 78 -22.58 4.02 -10.22
CA ASP A 78 -22.58 3.47 -11.57
C ASP A 78 -22.02 4.45 -12.62
N GLN A 79 -22.30 5.76 -12.48
CA GLN A 79 -21.69 6.79 -13.32
C GLN A 79 -20.16 6.83 -13.17
N VAL A 80 -19.65 6.73 -11.94
CA VAL A 80 -18.20 6.69 -11.67
C VAL A 80 -17.61 5.40 -12.24
N LEU A 81 -18.22 4.25 -11.95
CA LEU A 81 -17.77 2.94 -12.41
C LEU A 81 -17.71 2.86 -13.94
N ALA A 82 -18.74 3.32 -14.64
CA ALA A 82 -18.76 3.36 -16.11
C ALA A 82 -17.62 4.22 -16.68
N LYS A 83 -17.36 5.39 -16.07
CA LYS A 83 -16.25 6.27 -16.47
C LYS A 83 -14.89 5.60 -16.24
N VAL A 84 -14.69 4.94 -15.09
CA VAL A 84 -13.44 4.27 -14.75
C VAL A 84 -13.25 3.03 -15.63
N HIS A 85 -14.31 2.26 -15.86
CA HIS A 85 -14.27 1.09 -16.76
C HIS A 85 -13.78 1.47 -18.16
N LYS A 86 -14.39 2.53 -18.75
CA LYS A 86 -13.95 3.07 -20.05
C LYS A 86 -12.50 3.58 -20.05
N LEU A 87 -11.99 4.02 -18.89
CA LEU A 87 -10.57 4.36 -18.76
C LEU A 87 -9.72 3.10 -18.75
N HIS A 88 -10.08 2.09 -17.96
CA HIS A 88 -9.36 0.84 -17.82
C HIS A 88 -9.25 0.06 -19.14
N GLU A 89 -10.26 0.09 -20.01
CA GLU A 89 -10.19 -0.49 -21.36
C GLU A 89 -9.00 -0.01 -22.21
N ARG A 90 -8.44 1.16 -21.88
CA ARG A 90 -7.30 1.77 -22.58
C ARG A 90 -5.96 1.56 -21.86
N VAL A 91 -6.00 1.05 -20.63
CA VAL A 91 -4.81 0.86 -19.78
C VAL A 91 -4.29 -0.55 -20.03
N ARG A 92 -3.56 -0.69 -21.11
CA ARG A 92 -2.85 -1.93 -21.48
C ARG A 92 -1.58 -1.59 -22.23
N GLY A 93 -0.59 -2.45 -22.16
CA GLY A 93 0.69 -2.24 -22.83
C GLY A 93 1.73 -3.24 -22.32
N GLU A 94 3.00 -2.87 -22.43
CA GLU A 94 4.13 -3.66 -22.01
C GLU A 94 5.13 -2.80 -21.24
N LEU A 95 5.90 -3.41 -20.34
CA LEU A 95 7.01 -2.73 -19.67
C LEU A 95 8.07 -2.33 -20.70
N SER A 96 8.50 -1.05 -20.65
CA SER A 96 9.56 -0.54 -21.54
C SER A 96 10.97 -0.92 -21.11
N GLU A 97 11.14 -1.33 -19.85
CA GLU A 97 12.42 -1.69 -19.23
C GLU A 97 12.21 -2.76 -18.17
N ASP A 98 13.29 -3.43 -17.76
CA ASP A 98 13.24 -4.39 -16.67
C ASP A 98 12.83 -3.73 -15.36
N ALA A 99 11.90 -4.35 -14.63
CA ALA A 99 11.39 -3.85 -13.35
C ALA A 99 11.44 -4.95 -12.28
N GLY A 100 12.59 -5.14 -11.67
CA GLY A 100 12.84 -6.21 -10.72
C GLY A 100 12.77 -7.59 -11.40
N PRO A 101 11.87 -8.49 -11.00
CA PRO A 101 11.72 -9.80 -11.60
C PRO A 101 10.95 -9.79 -12.94
N PHE A 102 10.43 -8.65 -13.35
CA PHE A 102 9.64 -8.50 -14.57
C PHE A 102 10.51 -7.94 -15.69
N PRO A 103 10.80 -8.71 -16.77
CA PRO A 103 11.59 -8.22 -17.89
C PRO A 103 10.83 -7.20 -18.74
N ALA A 104 11.56 -6.40 -19.51
CA ALA A 104 10.99 -5.58 -20.57
C ALA A 104 10.12 -6.45 -21.50
N GLY A 105 9.01 -5.89 -21.97
CA GLY A 105 8.00 -6.64 -22.73
C GLY A 105 6.97 -7.39 -21.87
N THR A 106 7.11 -7.40 -20.53
CA THR A 106 6.05 -7.95 -19.67
C THR A 106 4.74 -7.18 -19.90
N PRO A 107 3.65 -7.87 -20.30
CA PRO A 107 2.37 -7.20 -20.56
C PRO A 107 1.69 -6.73 -19.27
N TYR A 108 0.93 -5.65 -19.37
CA TYR A 108 -0.01 -5.22 -18.34
C TYR A 108 -1.37 -4.92 -18.94
N ASP A 109 -2.42 -5.21 -18.16
CA ASP A 109 -3.81 -4.85 -18.45
C ASP A 109 -4.48 -4.43 -17.14
N ALA A 110 -5.28 -3.36 -17.18
CA ALA A 110 -6.00 -2.91 -15.99
C ALA A 110 -7.07 -3.90 -15.50
N PHE A 111 -7.46 -4.84 -16.35
CA PHE A 111 -8.38 -5.94 -16.00
C PHE A 111 -7.65 -7.24 -15.65
N ASP A 112 -6.32 -7.23 -15.53
CA ASP A 112 -5.61 -8.38 -14.98
C ASP A 112 -6.10 -8.68 -13.55
N PRO A 113 -6.63 -9.87 -13.29
CA PRO A 113 -7.26 -10.20 -12.01
C PRO A 113 -6.32 -10.07 -10.79
N GLU A 114 -5.03 -10.40 -10.95
CA GLU A 114 -4.05 -10.29 -9.86
C GLU A 114 -3.68 -8.84 -9.59
N LEU A 115 -3.54 -8.02 -10.62
CA LEU A 115 -3.27 -6.59 -10.46
C LEU A 115 -4.47 -5.85 -9.86
N MET A 116 -5.70 -6.27 -10.23
CA MET A 116 -6.92 -5.77 -9.61
C MET A 116 -6.98 -6.17 -8.13
N LEU A 117 -6.74 -7.43 -7.81
CA LEU A 117 -6.69 -7.92 -6.42
C LEU A 117 -5.64 -7.16 -5.60
N TRP A 118 -4.44 -6.91 -6.16
CA TRP A 118 -3.42 -6.12 -5.49
C TRP A 118 -3.92 -4.71 -5.15
N THR A 119 -4.58 -4.04 -6.10
CA THR A 119 -5.14 -2.70 -5.90
C THR A 119 -6.22 -2.68 -4.81
N VAL A 120 -7.11 -3.67 -4.81
CA VAL A 120 -8.13 -3.85 -3.75
C VAL A 120 -7.47 -4.12 -2.41
N ALA A 121 -6.47 -4.99 -2.36
CA ALA A 121 -5.77 -5.39 -1.15
C ALA A 121 -5.03 -4.24 -0.47
N VAL A 122 -4.27 -3.42 -1.23
CA VAL A 122 -3.55 -2.28 -0.65
C VAL A 122 -4.50 -1.22 -0.09
N THR A 123 -5.67 -1.05 -0.71
CA THR A 123 -6.71 -0.13 -0.24
C THR A 123 -7.39 -0.65 1.02
N ALA A 124 -7.79 -1.91 1.02
CA ALA A 124 -8.42 -2.56 2.16
C ALA A 124 -7.52 -2.57 3.39
N GLU A 125 -6.29 -3.05 3.23
CA GLU A 125 -5.32 -3.14 4.32
C GLU A 125 -4.98 -1.75 4.89
N SER A 126 -4.80 -0.74 4.03
CA SER A 126 -4.50 0.61 4.49
C SER A 126 -5.68 1.26 5.21
N ALA A 127 -6.91 1.05 4.76
CA ALA A 127 -8.10 1.58 5.42
C ALA A 127 -8.31 0.92 6.79
N LEU A 128 -8.21 -0.41 6.86
CA LEU A 128 -8.35 -1.14 8.13
C LEU A 128 -7.25 -0.77 9.12
N TYR A 129 -5.99 -0.68 8.65
CA TYR A 129 -4.87 -0.26 9.46
C TYR A 129 -5.16 1.07 10.19
N PHE A 130 -5.60 2.09 9.46
CA PHE A 130 -5.88 3.39 10.07
C PHE A 130 -7.15 3.40 10.92
N TYR A 131 -8.15 2.61 10.57
CA TYR A 131 -9.33 2.48 11.42
C TYR A 131 -8.96 1.85 12.78
N GLU A 132 -8.22 0.77 12.79
CA GLU A 132 -7.78 0.12 14.02
C GLU A 132 -6.78 1.00 14.80
N LEU A 133 -5.96 1.77 14.08
CA LEU A 133 -5.03 2.71 14.71
C LEU A 133 -5.72 3.88 15.41
N PHE A 134 -6.79 4.45 14.82
CA PHE A 134 -7.42 5.67 15.33
C PHE A 134 -8.72 5.45 16.10
N VAL A 135 -9.43 4.38 15.81
CA VAL A 135 -10.78 4.15 16.33
C VAL A 135 -10.79 2.98 17.31
N ARG A 136 -10.79 1.77 16.83
CA ARG A 136 -10.75 0.53 17.61
C ARG A 136 -10.42 -0.67 16.74
N PRO A 137 -9.95 -1.78 17.32
CA PRO A 137 -9.89 -3.03 16.61
C PRO A 137 -11.29 -3.47 16.16
N LEU A 138 -11.38 -4.06 14.97
CA LEU A 138 -12.56 -4.77 14.52
C LEU A 138 -12.57 -6.20 15.11
N SER A 139 -13.75 -6.73 15.44
CA SER A 139 -13.93 -8.13 15.77
C SER A 139 -13.62 -9.04 14.56
N ALA A 140 -13.45 -10.35 14.77
CA ALA A 140 -13.21 -11.29 13.68
C ALA A 140 -14.33 -11.23 12.62
N TRP A 141 -15.58 -11.21 13.08
CA TRP A 141 -16.73 -11.08 12.19
C TRP A 141 -16.72 -9.76 11.40
N GLU A 142 -16.44 -8.64 12.05
CA GLU A 142 -16.37 -7.34 11.36
C GLU A 142 -15.23 -7.31 10.32
N ARG A 143 -14.09 -7.94 10.60
CA ARG A 143 -12.99 -8.05 9.64
C ARG A 143 -13.36 -8.88 8.42
N ASP A 144 -14.07 -10.01 8.61
CA ASP A 144 -14.58 -10.81 7.50
C ASP A 144 -15.60 -10.00 6.68
N ALA A 145 -16.55 -9.34 7.32
CA ALA A 145 -17.55 -8.50 6.64
C ALA A 145 -16.88 -7.33 5.89
N PHE A 146 -15.88 -6.69 6.49
CA PHE A 146 -15.09 -5.65 5.85
C PHE A 146 -14.37 -6.15 4.60
N TRP A 147 -13.72 -7.32 4.69
CA TRP A 147 -13.04 -7.91 3.55
C TRP A 147 -14.00 -8.28 2.43
N LEU A 148 -15.13 -8.87 2.74
CA LEU A 148 -16.17 -9.20 1.75
C LEU A 148 -16.77 -7.95 1.10
N ASP A 149 -16.93 -6.87 1.82
CA ASP A 149 -17.30 -5.57 1.25
C ASP A 149 -16.24 -5.08 0.25
N TYR A 150 -14.94 -5.25 0.57
CA TYR A 150 -13.87 -4.91 -0.36
C TYR A 150 -13.77 -5.83 -1.57
N VAL A 151 -14.06 -7.11 -1.42
CA VAL A 151 -14.24 -8.03 -2.56
C VAL A 151 -15.37 -7.52 -3.45
N ARG A 152 -16.51 -7.14 -2.86
CA ARG A 152 -17.61 -6.54 -3.60
C ARG A 152 -17.22 -5.24 -4.30
N PHE A 153 -16.41 -4.40 -3.66
CA PHE A 153 -15.86 -3.20 -4.28
C PHE A 153 -15.00 -3.55 -5.52
N GLY A 154 -14.15 -4.57 -5.42
CA GLY A 154 -13.36 -5.06 -6.56
C GLY A 154 -14.23 -5.59 -7.71
N GLU A 155 -15.29 -6.36 -7.39
CA GLU A 155 -16.27 -6.84 -8.37
C GLU A 155 -16.93 -5.70 -9.16
N LEU A 156 -17.24 -4.59 -8.51
CA LEU A 156 -17.79 -3.40 -9.18
C LEU A 156 -16.85 -2.81 -10.24
N PHE A 157 -15.54 -3.01 -10.10
CA PHE A 157 -14.54 -2.63 -11.09
C PHE A 157 -14.25 -3.74 -12.12
N GLY A 158 -14.85 -4.92 -11.99
CA GLY A 158 -14.66 -6.05 -12.89
C GLY A 158 -13.68 -7.11 -12.39
N MET A 159 -13.22 -7.04 -11.14
CA MET A 159 -12.38 -8.10 -10.55
C MET A 159 -13.20 -9.39 -10.40
N PRO A 160 -12.73 -10.53 -10.91
CA PRO A 160 -13.37 -11.82 -10.66
C PRO A 160 -13.30 -12.16 -9.16
N ARG A 161 -14.43 -12.63 -8.62
CA ARG A 161 -14.52 -12.97 -7.19
C ARG A 161 -13.58 -14.10 -6.77
N GLU A 162 -13.32 -15.01 -7.68
CA GLU A 162 -12.55 -16.25 -7.48
C GLU A 162 -11.08 -15.97 -7.14
N VAL A 163 -10.54 -14.83 -7.56
CA VAL A 163 -9.16 -14.46 -7.26
C VAL A 163 -8.98 -13.94 -5.86
N ALA A 164 -10.07 -13.50 -5.23
CA ALA A 164 -10.03 -12.94 -3.89
C ALA A 164 -10.01 -14.05 -2.81
N PRO A 165 -9.13 -13.95 -1.82
CA PRO A 165 -9.17 -14.85 -0.66
C PRO A 165 -10.57 -14.88 0.00
N PRO A 166 -11.09 -16.07 0.37
CA PRO A 166 -12.49 -16.22 0.79
C PRO A 166 -12.80 -15.61 2.18
N THR A 167 -11.80 -15.42 3.03
CA THR A 167 -11.93 -14.88 4.38
C THR A 167 -10.88 -13.83 4.67
N TYR A 168 -11.08 -13.02 5.69
CA TYR A 168 -10.05 -12.06 6.13
C TYR A 168 -8.76 -12.76 6.60
N ALA A 169 -8.86 -13.91 7.25
CA ALA A 169 -7.68 -14.67 7.66
C ALA A 169 -6.87 -15.15 6.45
N ALA A 170 -7.55 -15.68 5.42
CA ALA A 170 -6.90 -16.05 4.16
C ALA A 170 -6.30 -14.83 3.44
N PHE A 171 -7.00 -13.68 3.45
CA PHE A 171 -6.48 -12.43 2.92
C PHE A 171 -5.20 -12.00 3.65
N ARG A 172 -5.15 -12.07 4.98
CA ARG A 172 -3.94 -11.72 5.75
C ARG A 172 -2.76 -12.62 5.39
N ALA A 173 -2.97 -13.93 5.30
CA ALA A 173 -1.92 -14.86 4.91
C ALA A 173 -1.41 -14.56 3.48
N TRP A 174 -2.31 -14.32 2.53
CA TRP A 174 -1.98 -13.92 1.16
C TRP A 174 -1.22 -12.59 1.13
N TRP A 175 -1.69 -11.59 1.88
CA TRP A 175 -1.06 -10.26 1.98
C TRP A 175 0.38 -10.34 2.50
N ASP A 176 0.60 -11.07 3.60
CA ASP A 176 1.92 -11.18 4.22
C ASP A 176 2.90 -11.91 3.29
N ALA A 177 2.44 -12.98 2.62
CA ALA A 177 3.21 -13.69 1.60
C ALA A 177 3.53 -12.80 0.39
N LYS A 178 2.52 -12.09 -0.14
CA LYS A 178 2.67 -11.17 -1.28
C LYS A 178 3.66 -10.04 -0.97
N LEU A 179 3.51 -9.39 0.19
CA LEU A 179 4.40 -8.30 0.59
C LEU A 179 5.84 -8.78 0.85
N ALA A 180 6.03 -10.05 1.25
CA ALA A 180 7.34 -10.66 1.40
C ALA A 180 7.92 -11.19 0.07
N GLY A 181 7.11 -11.32 -0.96
CA GLY A 181 7.45 -11.91 -2.25
C GLY A 181 8.53 -11.15 -3.02
N PRO A 182 9.23 -11.84 -3.94
CA PRO A 182 10.28 -11.25 -4.76
C PRO A 182 9.73 -10.27 -5.82
N GLU A 183 8.48 -10.37 -6.17
CA GLU A 183 7.79 -9.49 -7.11
C GLU A 183 7.59 -8.06 -6.58
N MET A 184 7.70 -7.86 -5.25
CA MET A 184 7.65 -6.54 -4.65
C MET A 184 8.95 -5.79 -4.89
N HIS A 185 8.96 -5.02 -5.95
CA HIS A 185 10.10 -4.24 -6.41
C HIS A 185 9.68 -2.77 -6.59
N LEU A 186 10.57 -1.85 -6.26
CA LEU A 186 10.32 -0.42 -6.39
C LEU A 186 11.24 0.18 -7.44
N THR A 187 10.69 0.48 -8.61
CA THR A 187 11.44 1.20 -9.65
C THR A 187 11.83 2.60 -9.17
N ASP A 188 12.83 3.21 -9.77
CA ASP A 188 13.28 4.56 -9.38
C ASP A 188 12.18 5.61 -9.57
N GLU A 189 11.37 5.49 -10.62
CA GLU A 189 10.21 6.37 -10.83
C GLU A 189 9.15 6.16 -9.76
N ALA A 190 8.79 4.91 -9.48
CA ALA A 190 7.82 4.55 -8.45
C ALA A 190 8.26 5.02 -7.06
N ARG A 191 9.55 4.92 -6.75
CA ARG A 191 10.14 5.39 -5.49
C ARG A 191 9.96 6.89 -5.32
N ARG A 192 10.32 7.68 -6.34
CA ARG A 192 10.16 9.13 -6.30
C ARG A 192 8.69 9.53 -6.17
N THR A 193 7.84 8.97 -7.02
CA THR A 193 6.42 9.35 -7.07
C THR A 193 5.67 8.90 -5.82
N GLY A 194 5.89 7.67 -5.35
CA GLY A 194 5.21 7.13 -4.18
C GLY A 194 5.58 7.88 -2.89
N ALA A 195 6.88 8.12 -2.65
CA ALA A 195 7.31 8.91 -1.51
C ALA A 195 6.81 10.36 -1.58
N PHE A 196 6.81 10.96 -2.78
CA PHE A 196 6.29 12.29 -3.00
C PHE A 196 4.79 12.39 -2.67
N VAL A 197 3.97 11.50 -3.20
CA VAL A 197 2.53 11.50 -2.95
C VAL A 197 2.21 11.21 -1.49
N ALA A 198 2.99 10.33 -0.84
CA ALA A 198 2.77 9.98 0.56
C ALA A 198 3.17 11.09 1.54
N LEU A 199 4.28 11.82 1.29
CA LEU A 199 4.90 12.69 2.29
C LEU A 199 4.93 14.17 1.90
N GLU A 200 4.72 14.54 0.62
CA GLU A 200 4.84 15.91 0.16
C GLU A 200 3.50 16.60 -0.11
N ILE A 201 2.50 16.30 0.70
CA ILE A 201 1.17 16.91 0.55
C ILE A 201 1.27 18.43 0.63
N PRO A 202 0.73 19.16 -0.36
CA PRO A 202 0.72 20.61 -0.35
C PRO A 202 -0.26 21.14 0.69
N MET A 203 0.27 21.70 1.77
CA MET A 203 -0.51 22.37 2.81
C MET A 203 -0.20 23.86 2.86
N PRO A 204 -1.17 24.72 3.24
CA PRO A 204 -0.92 26.13 3.51
C PRO A 204 0.16 26.30 4.59
N ARG A 205 0.89 27.44 4.54
CA ARG A 205 2.00 27.71 5.48
C ARG A 205 1.58 27.64 6.96
N GLY A 206 0.37 28.07 7.31
CA GLY A 206 -0.15 28.00 8.67
C GLY A 206 -0.41 26.57 9.17
N ASN A 207 -0.46 25.58 8.29
CA ASN A 207 -0.77 24.19 8.63
C ASN A 207 0.48 23.28 8.73
N GLN A 208 1.68 23.87 8.87
CA GLN A 208 2.92 23.10 8.96
C GLN A 208 2.97 22.14 10.17
N PRO A 209 2.46 22.47 11.37
CA PRO A 209 2.39 21.51 12.47
C PRO A 209 1.53 20.29 12.12
N ALA A 210 0.39 20.50 11.48
CA ALA A 210 -0.48 19.40 11.01
C ALA A 210 0.22 18.55 9.93
N LYS A 211 0.97 19.17 9.03
CA LYS A 211 1.80 18.44 8.04
C LYS A 211 2.85 17.55 8.72
N ARG A 212 3.58 18.07 9.71
CA ARG A 212 4.58 17.28 10.43
C ARG A 212 3.97 16.09 11.16
N LEU A 213 2.80 16.29 11.77
CA LEU A 213 2.04 15.22 12.40
C LEU A 213 1.60 14.18 11.35
N HIS A 214 1.05 14.64 10.23
CA HIS A 214 0.68 13.78 9.11
C HIS A 214 1.88 12.95 8.61
N ASP A 215 3.02 13.58 8.33
CA ASP A 215 4.21 12.91 7.81
C ASP A 215 4.76 11.86 8.79
N LEU A 216 4.73 12.16 10.10
CA LEU A 216 5.12 11.21 11.14
C LEU A 216 4.18 9.98 11.15
N VAL A 217 2.87 10.21 11.06
CA VAL A 217 1.88 9.13 11.02
C VAL A 217 2.02 8.31 9.75
N MET A 218 2.15 8.96 8.60
CA MET A 218 2.35 8.28 7.32
C MET A 218 3.61 7.41 7.34
N LEU A 219 4.75 7.98 7.73
CA LEU A 219 6.03 7.27 7.77
C LEU A 219 5.97 6.09 8.76
N GLY A 220 5.40 6.30 9.94
CA GLY A 220 5.26 5.26 10.97
C GLY A 220 4.28 4.14 10.58
N SER A 221 3.29 4.44 9.74
CA SER A 221 2.31 3.47 9.25
C SER A 221 2.85 2.49 8.21
N LEU A 222 3.93 2.86 7.50
CA LEU A 222 4.51 1.99 6.48
C LEU A 222 5.22 0.79 7.14
N PRO A 223 5.05 -0.43 6.62
CA PRO A 223 5.83 -1.58 7.06
C PRO A 223 7.34 -1.32 6.98
N PRO A 224 8.18 -1.89 7.88
CA PRO A 224 9.62 -1.65 7.86
C PRO A 224 10.29 -1.96 6.51
N ARG A 225 9.89 -3.06 5.86
CA ARG A 225 10.36 -3.42 4.52
C ARG A 225 10.03 -2.35 3.48
N VAL A 226 8.81 -1.81 3.53
CA VAL A 226 8.39 -0.74 2.60
C VAL A 226 9.23 0.51 2.80
N ARG A 227 9.42 0.94 4.06
CA ARG A 227 10.33 2.08 4.36
C ARG A 227 11.73 1.85 3.81
N SER A 228 12.28 0.65 4.01
CA SER A 228 13.60 0.29 3.49
C SER A 228 13.70 0.38 1.97
N LEU A 229 12.71 -0.15 1.25
CA LEU A 229 12.65 -0.08 -0.22
C LEU A 229 12.59 1.37 -0.73
N TYR A 230 11.90 2.25 -0.01
CA TYR A 230 11.86 3.68 -0.30
C TYR A 230 13.13 4.43 0.12
N GLY A 231 14.02 3.84 0.91
CA GLY A 231 15.16 4.53 1.52
C GLY A 231 14.75 5.55 2.59
N LEU A 232 13.57 5.36 3.21
CA LEU A 232 13.05 6.25 4.24
C LEU A 232 13.60 5.85 5.61
N SER A 233 14.28 6.78 6.27
CA SER A 233 14.80 6.58 7.62
C SER A 233 13.69 6.62 8.67
N TRP A 234 13.84 5.82 9.71
CA TRP A 234 12.96 5.80 10.88
C TRP A 234 13.81 5.89 12.15
N SER A 235 13.93 7.08 12.70
CA SER A 235 14.79 7.34 13.86
C SER A 235 14.13 6.89 15.18
N ALA A 236 14.96 6.68 16.21
CA ALA A 236 14.47 6.38 17.56
C ALA A 236 13.58 7.51 18.13
N ALA A 237 13.83 8.77 17.75
CA ALA A 237 12.99 9.90 18.12
C ALA A 237 11.60 9.80 17.49
N GLN A 238 11.52 9.48 16.19
CA GLN A 238 10.25 9.26 15.49
C GLN A 238 9.49 8.05 16.06
N ALA A 239 10.20 6.97 16.38
CA ALA A 239 9.59 5.77 16.99
C ALA A 239 8.96 6.08 18.36
N ARG A 240 9.56 6.96 19.16
CA ARG A 240 8.98 7.44 20.43
C ARG A 240 7.86 8.44 20.25
N ALA A 241 7.94 9.31 19.25
CA ALA A 241 6.93 10.33 18.96
C ALA A 241 5.64 9.74 18.34
N PHE A 242 5.76 8.65 17.58
CA PHE A 242 4.62 8.04 16.88
C PHE A 242 3.46 7.65 17.81
N PRO A 243 3.64 6.87 18.89
CA PRO A 243 2.53 6.52 19.78
C PRO A 243 1.90 7.76 20.45
N LEU A 244 2.67 8.81 20.72
CA LEU A 244 2.14 10.06 21.27
C LEU A 244 1.28 10.79 20.22
N ALA A 245 1.72 10.81 18.97
CA ALA A 245 0.93 11.36 17.86
C ALA A 245 -0.41 10.62 17.70
N ILE A 246 -0.39 9.29 17.78
CA ILE A 246 -1.62 8.48 17.69
C ILE A 246 -2.53 8.73 18.89
N ALA A 247 -1.99 8.78 20.11
CA ALA A 247 -2.77 9.10 21.32
C ALA A 247 -3.43 10.50 21.20
N THR A 248 -2.71 11.48 20.69
CA THR A 248 -3.23 12.82 20.43
C THR A 248 -4.40 12.80 19.45
N LEU A 249 -4.25 12.11 18.30
CA LEU A 249 -5.31 12.00 17.29
C LEU A 249 -6.53 11.24 17.82
N ARG A 250 -6.34 10.18 18.60
CA ARG A 250 -7.42 9.46 19.29
C ARG A 250 -8.15 10.37 20.28
N GLY A 251 -7.41 11.14 21.08
CA GLY A 251 -7.99 12.09 22.05
C GLY A 251 -8.81 13.18 21.36
N LEU A 252 -8.27 13.80 20.31
CA LEU A 252 -8.98 14.79 19.50
C LEU A 252 -10.25 14.20 18.87
N ARG A 253 -10.16 12.98 18.34
CA ARG A 253 -11.32 12.27 17.78
C ARG A 253 -12.38 12.00 18.86
N ALA A 254 -11.98 11.60 20.06
CA ALA A 254 -12.92 11.24 21.14
C ALA A 254 -13.80 12.42 21.58
N VAL A 255 -13.25 13.64 21.57
CA VAL A 255 -13.98 14.87 21.96
C VAL A 255 -14.64 15.57 20.78
N ALA A 256 -14.32 15.20 19.54
CA ALA A 256 -14.89 15.83 18.37
C ALA A 256 -16.35 15.41 18.14
N PRO A 257 -17.25 16.33 17.77
CA PRO A 257 -18.61 15.99 17.37
C PRO A 257 -18.62 15.02 16.19
N GLU A 258 -19.68 14.22 16.07
CA GLU A 258 -19.83 13.25 14.98
C GLU A 258 -19.68 13.91 13.60
N SER A 259 -20.28 15.08 13.41
CA SER A 259 -20.19 15.86 12.16
C SER A 259 -18.76 16.26 11.77
N VAL A 260 -17.82 16.29 12.72
CA VAL A 260 -16.39 16.56 12.49
C VAL A 260 -15.62 15.28 12.23
N ARG A 261 -15.90 14.20 12.96
CA ARG A 261 -15.15 12.95 12.84
C ARG A 261 -15.61 12.04 11.71
N GLN A 262 -16.89 12.13 11.31
CA GLN A 262 -17.49 11.28 10.27
C GLN A 262 -17.88 12.07 9.02
N GLY A 263 -17.93 11.36 7.89
CA GLY A 263 -18.37 11.84 6.58
C GLY A 263 -17.25 12.08 5.60
N SER A 264 -17.58 12.70 4.46
CA SER A 264 -16.67 12.96 3.37
C SER A 264 -15.48 13.84 3.75
N CYS A 265 -14.32 13.53 3.17
CA CYS A 265 -13.08 14.32 3.24
C CYS A 265 -12.97 15.37 2.12
N ALA A 266 -14.00 15.57 1.29
CA ALA A 266 -13.97 16.43 0.11
C ALA A 266 -13.45 17.86 0.38
N ARG A 267 -13.78 18.45 1.55
CA ARG A 267 -13.25 19.79 1.93
C ARG A 267 -11.74 19.78 2.13
N SER A 268 -11.19 18.74 2.75
CA SER A 268 -9.75 18.60 2.95
C SER A 268 -9.04 18.36 1.63
N PHE A 269 -9.62 17.55 0.77
CA PHE A 269 -9.11 17.28 -0.58
C PHE A 269 -9.11 18.54 -1.45
N ALA A 270 -10.19 19.32 -1.40
CA ALA A 270 -10.27 20.61 -2.10
C ALA A 270 -9.18 21.60 -1.63
N LEU A 271 -8.86 21.61 -0.34
CA LEU A 271 -7.76 22.44 0.21
C LEU A 271 -6.40 22.03 -0.36
N VAL A 272 -6.15 20.73 -0.46
CA VAL A 272 -4.91 20.18 -1.04
C VAL A 272 -4.79 20.59 -2.51
N GLU A 273 -5.84 20.36 -3.32
CA GLU A 273 -5.86 20.73 -4.73
C GLU A 273 -5.69 22.24 -4.96
N GLN A 274 -6.39 23.06 -4.16
CA GLN A 274 -6.28 24.51 -4.24
C GLN A 274 -4.86 24.98 -3.87
N THR A 275 -4.23 24.35 -2.88
CA THR A 275 -2.88 24.71 -2.45
C THR A 275 -1.86 24.32 -3.52
N GLU A 276 -2.00 23.13 -4.14
CA GLU A 276 -1.17 22.73 -5.29
C GLU A 276 -1.29 23.75 -6.43
N ARG A 277 -2.53 24.06 -6.84
CA ARG A 277 -2.78 25.04 -7.89
C ARG A 277 -2.10 26.39 -7.64
N ARG A 278 -2.29 26.95 -6.45
CA ARG A 278 -1.67 28.23 -6.05
C ARG A 278 -0.13 28.19 -6.04
N ARG A 279 0.46 27.03 -5.73
CA ARG A 279 1.91 26.85 -5.81
C ARG A 279 2.41 26.92 -7.23
N ILE A 280 1.74 26.18 -8.15
CA ILE A 280 2.06 26.16 -9.58
C ILE A 280 1.91 27.56 -10.20
N GLU A 281 0.80 28.26 -9.93
CA GLU A 281 0.52 29.63 -10.41
C GLU A 281 1.61 30.64 -9.95
N ARG A 282 2.26 30.40 -8.83
CA ARG A 282 3.37 31.23 -8.31
C ARG A 282 4.75 30.78 -8.79
N GLY A 283 4.83 29.94 -9.81
CA GLY A 283 6.08 29.40 -10.31
C GLY A 283 6.81 28.50 -9.28
N LYS A 284 6.11 28.02 -8.24
CA LYS A 284 6.66 27.09 -7.26
C LYS A 284 6.09 25.71 -7.61
N PRO A 285 6.82 24.92 -8.38
CA PRO A 285 6.37 23.56 -8.70
C PRO A 285 6.13 22.80 -7.40
N THR A 286 5.28 21.79 -7.47
CA THR A 286 5.09 20.86 -6.37
C THR A 286 6.48 20.36 -5.96
N PRO A 287 6.84 20.33 -4.66
CA PRO A 287 8.17 19.89 -4.26
C PRO A 287 8.50 18.55 -4.91
N GLN A 288 9.54 18.54 -5.72
CA GLN A 288 10.05 17.28 -6.25
C GLN A 288 10.93 16.67 -5.18
N LEU A 289 10.82 15.36 -5.00
CA LEU A 289 11.80 14.63 -4.21
C LEU A 289 13.19 14.95 -4.79
N PRO A 290 14.19 15.14 -3.93
CA PRO A 290 15.55 15.26 -4.41
C PRO A 290 15.84 14.07 -5.34
N PRO A 291 16.51 14.30 -6.48
CA PRO A 291 16.89 13.21 -7.36
C PRO A 291 17.63 12.17 -6.52
N LEU A 292 17.29 10.91 -6.71
CA LEU A 292 18.10 9.82 -6.16
C LEU A 292 19.56 10.13 -6.52
N PRO A 293 20.51 9.87 -5.60
CA PRO A 293 21.91 10.04 -5.91
C PRO A 293 22.21 9.33 -7.22
N SER A 294 22.30 10.09 -8.30
CA SER A 294 22.62 9.60 -9.65
C SER A 294 24.06 9.09 -9.75
N SER A 295 24.79 9.21 -8.65
CA SER A 295 26.17 8.74 -8.58
C SER A 295 26.22 7.22 -8.53
N SER A 296 27.06 6.64 -9.34
CA SER A 296 27.46 5.22 -9.29
C SER A 296 27.83 4.74 -7.86
N ARG A 297 28.29 5.64 -6.97
CA ARG A 297 28.54 5.39 -5.54
C ARG A 297 27.28 5.12 -4.73
N GLY A 298 26.16 5.83 -4.98
CA GLY A 298 24.90 5.61 -4.25
C GLY A 298 24.27 4.26 -4.63
N ARG A 299 24.34 3.86 -5.90
CA ARG A 299 23.88 2.55 -6.35
C ARG A 299 24.77 1.41 -5.81
N ALA A 300 26.08 1.59 -5.77
CA ALA A 300 27.00 0.64 -5.19
C ALA A 300 26.82 0.46 -3.68
N ALA A 301 26.57 1.56 -2.94
CA ALA A 301 26.31 1.51 -1.52
C ALA A 301 24.95 0.82 -1.19
N ALA A 302 23.91 1.09 -1.96
CA ALA A 302 22.61 0.42 -1.82
C ALA A 302 22.70 -1.08 -2.17
N ALA A 303 23.44 -1.44 -3.21
CA ALA A 303 23.68 -2.83 -3.58
C ALA A 303 24.54 -3.57 -2.52
N ALA A 304 25.56 -2.92 -1.96
CA ALA A 304 26.37 -3.48 -0.87
C ALA A 304 25.57 -3.69 0.41
N GLN A 305 24.66 -2.78 0.77
CA GLN A 305 23.76 -2.93 1.91
C GLN A 305 22.74 -4.05 1.70
N ALA A 306 22.19 -4.19 0.49
CA ALA A 306 21.28 -5.28 0.15
C ALA A 306 22.00 -6.64 0.21
N LEU A 307 23.24 -6.70 -0.27
CA LEU A 307 24.07 -7.91 -0.22
C LEU A 307 24.45 -8.28 1.23
N ALA A 308 24.82 -7.31 2.06
CA ALA A 308 25.12 -7.51 3.48
C ALA A 308 23.90 -8.00 4.28
N ALA A 309 22.72 -7.47 3.97
CA ALA A 309 21.47 -7.93 4.58
C ALA A 309 21.09 -9.35 4.15
N ALA A 310 21.35 -9.73 2.89
CA ALA A 310 21.12 -11.08 2.39
C ALA A 310 22.10 -12.10 3.01
N THR A 311 23.37 -11.71 3.22
CA THR A 311 24.41 -12.59 3.83
C THR A 311 24.20 -12.80 5.32
N SER A 312 23.62 -11.82 6.04
CA SER A 312 23.29 -11.94 7.46
C SER A 312 22.02 -12.77 7.73
N ALA A 313 21.23 -13.04 6.69
CA ALA A 313 20.01 -13.84 6.80
C ALA A 313 20.19 -15.33 6.48
N THR A 314 21.42 -15.78 6.15
CA THR A 314 21.68 -17.20 5.89
C THR A 314 21.98 -17.88 7.26
N PRO A 315 21.17 -18.86 7.73
CA PRO A 315 21.49 -19.62 8.92
C PRO A 315 22.77 -20.41 8.68
N GLY A 316 23.74 -20.28 9.61
CA GLY A 316 25.01 -20.96 9.56
C GLY A 316 24.83 -22.47 9.40
N ILE A 317 25.35 -23.00 8.30
CA ILE A 317 25.58 -24.45 8.18
C ILE A 317 26.62 -24.79 9.24
N ALA A 318 26.19 -25.55 10.24
CA ALA A 318 27.06 -26.08 11.27
C ALA A 318 28.19 -26.89 10.58
N ARG A 319 29.43 -26.45 10.76
CA ARG A 319 30.62 -27.24 10.46
C ARG A 319 30.67 -28.40 11.45
N GLU A 320 30.52 -29.62 10.99
CA GLU A 320 30.93 -30.80 11.77
C GLU A 320 32.44 -30.76 12.02
N PRO A 321 32.89 -31.15 13.28
CA PRO A 321 34.29 -31.22 13.56
C PRO A 321 34.90 -32.51 12.98
N SER A 322 35.88 -32.36 12.12
CA SER A 322 36.76 -33.43 11.65
C SER A 322 37.58 -34.00 12.82
N GLY A 323 37.26 -35.21 13.23
CA GLY A 323 38.10 -36.02 14.16
C GLY A 323 39.02 -36.94 13.36
N PRO A 324 40.16 -37.39 13.98
CA PRO A 324 41.28 -37.97 13.24
C PRO A 324 41.11 -39.45 12.93
N ALA A 325 41.76 -39.86 11.82
CA ALA A 325 41.90 -41.22 11.39
C ALA A 325 42.81 -42.00 12.37
N ASN A 326 42.40 -43.21 12.73
CA ASN A 326 43.33 -44.29 13.05
C ASN A 326 42.71 -45.64 12.64
N GLY A 327 43.55 -46.44 11.97
CA GLY A 327 43.22 -47.71 11.40
C GLY A 327 43.21 -48.87 12.39
N ALA A 328 42.66 -49.95 11.94
CA ALA A 328 43.18 -51.33 12.01
C ALA A 328 42.05 -52.34 11.66
N VAL A 329 42.26 -53.01 10.52
CA VAL A 329 42.36 -54.47 10.32
C VAL A 329 41.26 -55.36 10.90
N ALA A 330 40.57 -56.01 9.93
CA ALA A 330 40.11 -57.39 9.80
C ALA A 330 39.27 -58.03 10.96
N THR A 331 38.13 -58.61 10.63
CA THR A 331 38.01 -60.04 10.34
C THR A 331 36.58 -60.40 9.91
N VAL A 332 36.54 -61.36 9.02
CA VAL A 332 35.39 -62.07 8.48
C VAL A 332 34.63 -62.85 9.52
N SER A 333 33.29 -62.86 9.52
CA SER A 333 32.56 -64.13 9.70
C SER A 333 31.11 -64.05 9.21
N ARG A 334 30.75 -65.05 8.44
CA ARG A 334 29.44 -65.47 7.96
C ARG A 334 28.55 -65.95 9.10
N SER A 335 27.25 -65.80 8.98
CA SER A 335 26.29 -66.92 9.09
C SER A 335 24.88 -66.38 9.26
N THR A 336 24.01 -66.56 8.30
CA THR A 336 22.86 -67.48 8.14
C THR A 336 21.63 -67.26 9.03
N ARG A 337 20.53 -67.09 8.28
CA ARG A 337 19.14 -67.63 8.49
C ARG A 337 18.47 -67.37 9.83
N SER A 338 17.21 -67.20 9.93
CA SER A 338 15.96 -67.61 9.22
C SER A 338 14.76 -67.23 10.06
N SER A 339 13.67 -66.99 9.36
CA SER A 339 12.26 -67.28 9.73
C SER A 339 11.70 -66.86 11.06
N ARG A 340 10.77 -65.97 11.14
CA ARG A 340 9.32 -66.24 11.09
C ARG A 340 8.55 -64.94 10.92
#